data_7d7cadc07af05a96d36d6df31c8a33a3
#
_entry.id   7d7cadc07af05a96d36d6df31c8a33a3
#
_cell.length_a   1.000
_cell.length_b   1.000
_cell.length_c   1.000
_cell.angle_alpha   90.00
_cell.angle_beta   90.00
_cell.angle_gamma   90.00
#
_symmetry.space_group_name_H-M   'P 1'
#
loop_
_entity.id
_entity.type
_entity.pdbx_description
1 polymer ?
#
loop_
_entity_poly.entity_id
_entity_poly.type
_entity_poly.pdbx_seq_one_letter_code
_entity_poly.pdbx_strand_id
1 'polypeptide(L)'
;MPSIEITLLYSCLLAIFLIILSMRVIYLRGSPFTDFLRKKGETISQETLNRAVRGHGNLIEYAPLFLILMLIAELNHLSSAYLHFAGVAFLIGRLMHGILFSFMKQRSIFMRVGGMVLTFLGYGIVVAINLGSVL
;
A
#
# COMPACT_ATOMS: atom_id res chain seq x y z
N MET A 1 -4.13 -28.93 3.59
CA MET A 1 -4.24 -27.64 4.30
C MET A 1 -4.70 -26.60 3.30
N PRO A 2 -5.58 -25.66 3.65
CA PRO A 2 -5.92 -24.58 2.72
C PRO A 2 -4.65 -23.80 2.37
N SER A 3 -4.44 -23.54 1.11
CA SER A 3 -3.32 -22.72 0.62
C SER A 3 -3.67 -21.24 0.87
N ILE A 4 -2.73 -20.45 1.40
CA ILE A 4 -2.85 -19.00 1.62
C ILE A 4 -1.78 -18.24 0.80
N GLU A 5 -1.35 -18.83 -0.30
CA GLU A 5 -0.20 -18.36 -1.10
C GLU A 5 -0.46 -17.00 -1.74
N ILE A 6 -1.70 -16.75 -2.18
CA ILE A 6 -2.06 -15.49 -2.83
C ILE A 6 -2.03 -14.34 -1.83
N THR A 7 -2.69 -14.50 -0.69
CA THR A 7 -2.67 -13.50 0.39
C THR A 7 -1.24 -13.28 0.90
N LEU A 8 -0.46 -14.35 1.07
CA LEU A 8 0.93 -14.27 1.50
C LEU A 8 1.77 -13.45 0.50
N LEU A 9 1.63 -13.70 -0.80
CA LEU A 9 2.34 -12.96 -1.84
C LEU A 9 2.09 -11.45 -1.73
N TYR A 10 0.81 -11.03 -1.72
CA TYR A 10 0.48 -9.60 -1.65
C TYR A 10 0.83 -8.98 -0.30
N SER A 11 0.72 -9.73 0.79
CA SER A 11 1.16 -9.29 2.12
C SER A 11 2.67 -8.98 2.13
N CYS A 12 3.49 -9.86 1.57
CA CYS A 12 4.93 -9.65 1.48
C CYS A 12 5.29 -8.44 0.60
N LEU A 13 4.64 -8.28 -0.56
CA LEU A 13 4.88 -7.13 -1.44
C LEU A 13 4.50 -5.80 -0.77
N LEU A 14 3.36 -5.76 -0.08
CA LEU A 14 2.93 -4.59 0.68
C LEU A 14 3.84 -4.30 1.87
N ALA A 15 4.34 -5.34 2.56
CA ALA A 15 5.28 -5.20 3.67
C ALA A 15 6.63 -4.63 3.20
N ILE A 16 7.16 -5.08 2.07
CA ILE A 16 8.38 -4.51 1.47
C ILE A 16 8.15 -3.03 1.16
N PHE A 17 7.02 -2.69 0.56
CA PHE A 17 6.70 -1.31 0.25
C PHE A 17 6.52 -0.45 1.51
N LEU A 18 5.92 -1.00 2.57
CA LEU A 18 5.80 -0.35 3.87
C LEU A 18 7.17 -0.03 4.48
N ILE A 19 8.13 -0.96 4.40
CA ILE A 19 9.50 -0.73 4.85
C ILE A 19 10.14 0.43 4.09
N ILE A 20 9.98 0.48 2.76
CA ILE A 20 10.51 1.57 1.92
C ILE A 20 9.93 2.92 2.36
N LEU A 21 8.60 3.01 2.57
CA LEU A 21 7.96 4.24 3.03
C LEU A 21 8.38 4.61 4.45
N SER A 22 8.54 3.64 5.35
CA SER A 22 9.02 3.85 6.71
C SER A 22 10.43 4.42 6.73
N MET A 23 11.35 3.83 5.94
CA MET A 23 12.71 4.33 5.80
C MET A 23 12.75 5.76 5.24
N ARG A 24 11.85 6.09 4.30
CA ARG A 24 11.72 7.45 3.79
C ARG A 24 11.32 8.44 4.89
N VAL A 25 10.35 8.08 5.73
CA VAL A 25 9.92 8.93 6.86
C VAL A 25 11.06 9.09 7.88
N ILE A 26 11.77 8.01 8.23
CA ILE A 26 12.90 8.02 9.16
C ILE A 26 14.01 8.97 8.64
N TYR A 27 14.36 8.86 7.37
CA TYR A 27 15.34 9.74 6.71
C TYR A 27 14.93 11.21 6.80
N LEU A 28 13.66 11.52 6.46
CA LEU A 28 13.15 12.90 6.45
C LEU A 28 13.03 13.49 7.87
N ARG A 29 12.82 12.66 8.90
CA ARG A 29 12.81 13.10 10.31
C ARG A 29 14.21 13.44 10.86
N GLY A 30 15.27 13.07 10.16
CA GLY A 30 16.63 13.31 10.63
C GLY A 30 17.09 12.37 11.74
N SER A 31 16.71 11.12 11.63
CA SER A 31 17.19 10.10 12.55
C SER A 31 18.71 9.90 12.42
N PRO A 32 19.44 9.77 13.55
CA PRO A 32 20.87 9.47 13.53
C PRO A 32 21.20 8.21 12.72
N PHE A 33 20.29 7.27 12.65
CA PHE A 33 20.42 6.05 11.84
C PHE A 33 20.58 6.32 10.33
N THR A 34 20.06 7.45 9.84
CA THR A 34 20.11 7.82 8.42
C THR A 34 20.99 9.03 8.13
N ASP A 35 21.70 9.58 9.13
CA ASP A 35 22.52 10.77 8.97
C ASP A 35 23.66 10.59 7.95
N PHE A 36 24.19 9.37 7.81
CA PHE A 36 25.22 9.06 6.81
C PHE A 36 24.73 9.17 5.36
N LEU A 37 23.41 9.12 5.14
CA LEU A 37 22.78 9.30 3.82
C LEU A 37 22.48 10.77 3.49
N ARG A 38 22.59 11.67 4.48
CA ARG A 38 22.30 13.08 4.30
C ARG A 38 23.45 13.82 3.62
N LYS A 39 23.10 14.69 2.68
CA LYS A 39 24.04 15.64 2.12
C LYS A 39 24.27 16.76 3.13
N LYS A 40 25.54 17.16 3.30
CA LYS A 40 25.92 18.26 4.18
C LYS A 40 25.19 19.56 3.77
N GLY A 41 24.39 20.13 4.69
CA GLY A 41 23.60 21.33 4.43
C GLY A 41 22.22 21.09 3.79
N GLU A 42 21.78 19.85 3.67
CA GLU A 42 20.43 19.55 3.17
C GLU A 42 19.37 19.96 4.18
N THR A 43 18.49 20.89 3.78
CA THR A 43 17.32 21.29 4.55
C THR A 43 16.08 20.55 4.02
N ILE A 44 15.39 19.85 4.91
CA ILE A 44 14.16 19.12 4.57
C ILE A 44 12.98 19.99 4.98
N SER A 45 12.10 20.31 4.03
CA SER A 45 10.91 21.09 4.33
C SER A 45 9.89 20.24 5.13
N GLN A 46 9.18 20.90 6.05
CA GLN A 46 8.12 20.27 6.81
C GLN A 46 7.01 19.70 5.89
N GLU A 47 6.74 20.36 4.76
CA GLU A 47 5.79 19.87 3.77
C GLU A 47 6.20 18.50 3.20
N THR A 48 7.49 18.33 2.86
CA THR A 48 8.02 17.06 2.36
C THR A 48 7.87 15.94 3.37
N LEU A 49 8.18 16.21 4.64
CA LEU A 49 7.99 15.25 5.73
C LEU A 49 6.50 14.89 5.90
N ASN A 50 5.62 15.89 5.97
CA ASN A 50 4.18 15.68 6.14
C ASN A 50 3.59 14.84 5.00
N ARG A 51 4.04 15.05 3.78
CA ARG A 51 3.63 14.25 2.63
C ARG A 51 4.09 12.79 2.75
N ALA A 52 5.34 12.56 3.13
CA ALA A 52 5.85 11.20 3.32
C ALA A 52 5.12 10.46 4.44
N VAL A 53 4.85 11.14 5.56
CA VAL A 53 4.03 10.59 6.67
C VAL A 53 2.62 10.23 6.18
N ARG A 54 2.00 11.06 5.34
CA ARG A 54 0.69 10.77 4.74
C ARG A 54 0.73 9.56 3.81
N GLY A 55 1.78 9.44 2.97
CA GLY A 55 1.95 8.28 2.09
C GLY A 55 2.10 6.96 2.86
N HIS A 56 2.89 6.98 3.93
CA HIS A 56 3.08 5.85 4.84
C HIS A 56 1.78 5.50 5.60
N GLY A 57 1.14 6.49 6.22
CA GLY A 57 -0.11 6.30 6.99
C GLY A 57 -1.24 5.74 6.12
N ASN A 58 -1.37 6.25 4.90
CA ASN A 58 -2.39 5.81 3.95
C ASN A 58 -2.26 4.31 3.57
N LEU A 59 -1.05 3.77 3.50
CA LEU A 59 -0.85 2.33 3.31
C LEU A 59 -1.34 1.54 4.53
N ILE A 60 -0.98 1.97 5.75
CA ILE A 60 -1.35 1.30 7.00
C ILE A 60 -2.86 1.33 7.24
N GLU A 61 -3.53 2.40 6.86
CA GLU A 61 -4.98 2.55 7.03
C GLU A 61 -5.78 1.57 6.16
N TYR A 62 -5.32 1.31 4.94
CA TYR A 62 -6.07 0.50 3.96
C TYR A 62 -5.64 -0.97 3.90
N ALA A 63 -4.35 -1.28 4.08
CA ALA A 63 -3.85 -2.63 3.84
C ALA A 63 -4.39 -3.71 4.81
N PRO A 64 -4.53 -3.47 6.13
CA PRO A 64 -4.92 -4.54 7.05
C PRO A 64 -6.29 -5.15 6.75
N LEU A 65 -7.31 -4.31 6.59
CA LEU A 65 -8.67 -4.80 6.32
C LEU A 65 -8.75 -5.50 4.96
N PHE A 66 -8.06 -4.95 3.93
CA PHE A 66 -7.99 -5.59 2.62
C PHE A 66 -7.40 -7.01 2.71
N LEU A 67 -6.26 -7.16 3.39
CA LEU A 67 -5.59 -8.45 3.56
C LEU A 67 -6.40 -9.45 4.38
N ILE A 68 -7.13 -8.99 5.40
CA ILE A 68 -8.04 -9.83 6.17
C ILE A 68 -9.16 -10.38 5.28
N LEU A 69 -9.81 -9.52 4.49
CA LEU A 69 -10.87 -9.95 3.57
C LEU A 69 -10.34 -10.89 2.49
N MET A 70 -9.13 -10.63 1.99
CA MET A 70 -8.46 -11.48 1.01
C MET A 70 -8.13 -12.86 1.60
N LEU A 71 -7.64 -12.89 2.84
CA LEU A 71 -7.35 -14.14 3.57
C LEU A 71 -8.62 -14.97 3.79
N ILE A 72 -9.72 -14.35 4.21
CA ILE A 72 -11.00 -15.02 4.40
C ILE A 72 -11.47 -15.63 3.07
N ALA A 73 -11.38 -14.90 1.97
CA ALA A 73 -11.76 -15.39 0.66
C ALA A 73 -10.90 -16.58 0.20
N GLU A 74 -9.59 -16.53 0.46
CA GLU A 74 -8.66 -17.62 0.10
C GLU A 74 -8.89 -18.87 0.95
N LEU A 75 -9.14 -18.72 2.25
CA LEU A 75 -9.47 -19.82 3.16
C LEU A 75 -10.80 -20.49 2.80
N ASN A 76 -11.75 -19.75 2.25
CA ASN A 76 -13.02 -20.27 1.73
C ASN A 76 -12.90 -20.80 0.29
N HIS A 77 -11.69 -20.98 -0.23
CA HIS A 77 -11.42 -21.50 -1.57
C HIS A 77 -12.13 -20.72 -2.70
N LEU A 78 -12.31 -19.40 -2.53
CA LEU A 78 -12.88 -18.57 -3.57
C LEU A 78 -11.88 -18.43 -4.72
N SER A 79 -12.39 -18.02 -5.89
CA SER A 79 -11.63 -18.00 -7.15
C SER A 79 -10.27 -17.27 -7.04
N SER A 80 -9.19 -18.01 -7.28
CA SER A 80 -7.81 -17.48 -7.30
C SER A 80 -7.63 -16.34 -8.31
N ALA A 81 -8.33 -16.40 -9.44
CA ALA A 81 -8.27 -15.33 -10.45
C ALA A 81 -8.78 -14.00 -9.89
N TYR A 82 -9.93 -13.99 -9.22
CA TYR A 82 -10.45 -12.76 -8.60
C TYR A 82 -9.55 -12.26 -7.47
N LEU A 83 -8.93 -13.16 -6.68
CA LEU A 83 -7.98 -12.79 -5.65
C LEU A 83 -6.74 -12.12 -6.24
N HIS A 84 -6.20 -12.65 -7.34
CA HIS A 84 -5.08 -12.01 -8.04
C HIS A 84 -5.47 -10.65 -8.63
N PHE A 85 -6.63 -10.52 -9.28
CA PHE A 85 -7.11 -9.23 -9.79
C PHE A 85 -7.26 -8.20 -8.68
N ALA A 86 -7.87 -8.58 -7.55
CA ALA A 86 -8.01 -7.70 -6.40
C ALA A 86 -6.66 -7.29 -5.83
N GLY A 87 -5.74 -8.26 -5.64
CA GLY A 87 -4.41 -8.04 -5.10
C GLY A 87 -3.57 -7.10 -5.97
N VAL A 88 -3.56 -7.33 -7.29
CA VAL A 88 -2.86 -6.47 -8.26
C VAL A 88 -3.43 -5.05 -8.26
N ALA A 89 -4.76 -4.91 -8.35
CA ALA A 89 -5.41 -3.60 -8.35
C ALA A 89 -5.08 -2.83 -7.06
N PHE A 90 -5.21 -3.48 -5.91
CA PHE A 90 -4.90 -2.88 -4.62
C PHE A 90 -3.42 -2.51 -4.51
N LEU A 91 -2.51 -3.41 -4.86
CA LEU A 91 -1.06 -3.16 -4.81
C LEU A 91 -0.67 -1.96 -5.67
N ILE A 92 -1.10 -1.93 -6.94
CA ILE A 92 -0.81 -0.80 -7.84
C ILE A 92 -1.40 0.48 -7.29
N GLY A 93 -2.63 0.46 -6.78
CA GLY A 93 -3.26 1.61 -6.15
C GLY A 93 -2.44 2.16 -4.97
N ARG A 94 -1.90 1.29 -4.12
CA ARG A 94 -1.05 1.69 -2.98
C ARG A 94 0.31 2.19 -3.41
N LEU A 95 0.92 1.57 -4.43
CA LEU A 95 2.18 2.04 -5.01
C LEU A 95 2.02 3.46 -5.58
N MET A 96 0.97 3.71 -6.36
CA MET A 96 0.70 5.04 -6.93
C MET A 96 0.57 6.11 -5.82
N HIS A 97 -0.20 5.83 -4.76
CA HIS A 97 -0.34 6.74 -3.63
C HIS A 97 0.96 6.96 -2.86
N GLY A 98 1.63 5.87 -2.49
CA GLY A 98 2.87 5.95 -1.70
C GLY A 98 3.98 6.68 -2.45
N ILE A 99 4.16 6.40 -3.75
CA ILE A 99 5.16 7.08 -4.59
C ILE A 99 4.82 8.57 -4.75
N LEU A 100 3.55 8.89 -5.05
CA LEU A 100 3.11 10.27 -5.21
C LEU A 100 3.40 11.12 -3.97
N PHE A 101 3.04 10.62 -2.80
CA PHE A 101 3.18 11.41 -1.57
C PHE A 101 4.60 11.41 -1.01
N SER A 102 5.34 10.31 -1.13
CA SER A 102 6.65 10.17 -0.49
C SER A 102 7.82 10.61 -1.36
N PHE A 103 7.72 10.51 -2.68
CA PHE A 103 8.86 10.70 -3.56
C PHE A 103 8.66 11.77 -4.64
N MET A 104 7.43 12.09 -5.04
CA MET A 104 7.20 13.09 -6.09
C MET A 104 7.05 14.48 -5.48
N LYS A 105 7.73 15.48 -6.08
CA LYS A 105 7.58 16.91 -5.72
C LYS A 105 6.28 17.50 -6.28
N GLN A 106 5.91 17.12 -7.50
CA GLN A 106 4.72 17.63 -8.17
C GLN A 106 3.47 16.81 -7.82
N ARG A 107 2.33 17.49 -7.76
CA ARG A 107 1.03 16.86 -7.54
C ARG A 107 0.55 16.25 -8.87
N SER A 108 0.41 14.94 -8.93
CA SER A 108 -0.21 14.26 -10.08
C SER A 108 -1.65 13.84 -9.73
N ILE A 109 -2.62 14.45 -10.39
CA ILE A 109 -4.03 14.09 -10.25
C ILE A 109 -4.24 12.65 -10.72
N PHE A 110 -3.60 12.25 -11.81
CA PHE A 110 -3.68 10.89 -12.33
C PHE A 110 -3.25 9.84 -11.29
N MET A 111 -2.08 10.01 -10.65
CA MET A 111 -1.63 9.07 -9.62
C MET A 111 -2.53 9.08 -8.38
N ARG A 112 -3.06 10.25 -8.00
CA ARG A 112 -3.95 10.38 -6.86
C ARG A 112 -5.30 9.70 -7.11
N VAL A 113 -5.97 10.06 -8.18
CA VAL A 113 -7.31 9.53 -8.52
C VAL A 113 -7.20 8.08 -8.97
N GLY A 114 -6.27 7.76 -9.87
CA GLY A 114 -6.04 6.40 -10.33
C GLY A 114 -5.69 5.43 -9.19
N GLY A 115 -4.83 5.87 -8.26
CA GLY A 115 -4.51 5.09 -7.07
C GLY A 115 -5.72 4.82 -6.18
N MET A 116 -6.62 5.80 -6.00
CA MET A 116 -7.88 5.61 -5.27
C MET A 116 -8.82 4.65 -5.99
N VAL A 117 -9.03 4.84 -7.29
CA VAL A 117 -9.90 3.98 -8.11
C VAL A 117 -9.43 2.53 -8.04
N LEU A 118 -8.14 2.28 -8.25
CA LEU A 118 -7.58 0.92 -8.18
C LEU A 118 -7.70 0.32 -6.78
N THR A 119 -7.51 1.10 -5.73
CA THR A 119 -7.69 0.61 -4.35
C THR A 119 -9.13 0.18 -4.09
N PHE A 120 -10.09 1.01 -4.47
CA PHE A 120 -11.51 0.69 -4.27
C PHE A 120 -11.99 -0.42 -5.21
N LEU A 121 -11.40 -0.55 -6.40
CA LEU A 121 -11.63 -1.69 -7.27
C LEU A 121 -11.19 -3.00 -6.59
N GLY A 122 -9.99 -3.04 -6.04
CA GLY A 122 -9.49 -4.19 -5.28
C GLY A 122 -10.39 -4.55 -4.12
N TYR A 123 -10.80 -3.56 -3.31
CA TYR A 123 -11.78 -3.76 -2.24
C TYR A 123 -13.12 -4.26 -2.74
N GLY A 124 -13.66 -3.65 -3.78
CA GLY A 124 -14.95 -4.03 -4.37
C GLY A 124 -14.98 -5.49 -4.80
N ILE A 125 -13.91 -5.97 -5.45
CA ILE A 125 -13.78 -7.37 -5.85
C ILE A 125 -13.79 -8.28 -4.62
N VAL A 126 -12.93 -8.03 -3.63
CA VAL A 126 -12.82 -8.89 -2.44
C VAL A 126 -14.11 -8.89 -1.62
N VAL A 127 -14.76 -7.74 -1.48
CA VAL A 127 -16.08 -7.65 -0.80
C VAL A 127 -17.13 -8.43 -1.58
N ALA A 128 -17.21 -8.26 -2.90
CA ALA A 128 -18.22 -8.93 -3.73
C ALA A 128 -18.11 -10.45 -3.68
N ILE A 129 -16.88 -11.00 -3.77
CA ILE A 129 -16.69 -12.45 -3.72
C ILE A 129 -16.99 -13.03 -2.33
N ASN A 130 -16.62 -12.32 -1.25
CA ASN A 130 -16.95 -12.77 0.12
C ASN A 130 -18.45 -12.70 0.37
N LEU A 131 -19.14 -11.61 -0.01
CA LEU A 131 -20.60 -11.51 0.14
C LEU A 131 -21.33 -12.56 -0.71
N GLY A 132 -20.89 -12.79 -1.95
CA GLY A 132 -21.47 -13.82 -2.82
C GLY A 132 -21.29 -15.25 -2.31
N SER A 133 -20.36 -15.49 -1.37
CA SER A 133 -20.16 -16.81 -0.77
C SER A 133 -21.08 -17.09 0.44
N VAL A 134 -21.73 -16.05 0.99
CA VAL A 134 -22.60 -16.17 2.17
C VAL A 134 -24.07 -15.87 1.88
N LEU A 135 -24.39 -15.36 0.69
CA LEU A 135 -25.74 -15.13 0.18
C LEU A 135 -26.21 -16.26 -0.74
#